data_dd1554e79617a6b00e106017bd5818f1
#
_entry.id   dd1554e79617a6b00e106017bd5818f1
#
_cell.length_a   1.000
_cell.length_b   1.000
_cell.length_c   1.000
_cell.angle_alpha   90.00
_cell.angle_beta   90.00
_cell.angle_gamma   90.00
#
_symmetry.space_group_name_H-M   'P 1'
#
loop_
_entity.id
_entity.type
_entity.pdbx_description
1 polymer ?
#
loop_
_entity_poly.entity_id
_entity_poly.type
_entity_poly.pdbx_seq_one_letter_code
_entity_poly.pdbx_strand_id
1 'polypeptide(L)'
;MNIFYLDNDTEKCAEYHLDKHVVKMILEYCQLLSTAHRLSDGLQEPGFSKTGRNVKRWRLLDERDSLLYQATHINHPSTVWARESKENYLWLADLLTKLCKEYTRRYNKIHKCESDGLVQALQQAPNGIRSKGFSQPTPAMPDEYKSDDSIISYRTYYIKDKAYIASWKTRDVPAWYN
;
A
#
# COMPACT_ATOMS: atom_id res chain seq x y z
N MET A 1 0.09 -8.87 -2.51
CA MET A 1 0.13 -7.41 -2.35
C MET A 1 -0.74 -6.76 -3.40
N ASN A 2 -1.59 -5.83 -3.00
CA ASN A 2 -2.43 -5.05 -3.91
C ASN A 2 -2.56 -3.63 -3.37
N ILE A 3 -2.87 -2.68 -4.27
CA ILE A 3 -3.37 -1.38 -3.87
C ILE A 3 -4.84 -1.37 -4.28
N PHE A 4 -5.73 -1.62 -3.32
CA PHE A 4 -7.17 -1.63 -3.59
C PHE A 4 -7.66 -0.22 -3.87
N TYR A 5 -7.66 0.15 -5.14
CA TYR A 5 -8.04 1.47 -5.65
C TYR A 5 -9.56 1.52 -5.87
N LEU A 6 -10.29 1.80 -4.78
CA LEU A 6 -11.75 1.73 -4.74
C LEU A 6 -12.43 3.08 -5.02
N ASP A 7 -11.67 4.18 -4.92
CA ASP A 7 -12.07 5.55 -5.24
C ASP A 7 -10.82 6.40 -5.50
N ASN A 8 -10.96 7.49 -6.26
CA ASN A 8 -9.89 8.48 -6.46
C ASN A 8 -9.56 9.24 -5.17
N ASP A 9 -10.58 9.53 -4.38
CA ASP A 9 -10.48 10.16 -3.07
C ASP A 9 -9.97 9.13 -2.06
N THR A 10 -8.84 9.42 -1.40
CA THR A 10 -8.18 8.49 -0.47
C THR A 10 -9.01 8.23 0.78
N GLU A 11 -9.83 9.20 1.25
CA GLU A 11 -10.73 9.02 2.38
C GLU A 11 -11.83 8.02 2.04
N LYS A 12 -12.53 8.23 0.93
CA LYS A 12 -13.55 7.28 0.44
C LYS A 12 -12.94 5.92 0.12
N CYS A 13 -11.75 5.90 -0.49
CA CYS A 13 -11.03 4.67 -0.76
C CYS A 13 -10.77 3.88 0.52
N ALA A 14 -10.32 4.54 1.60
CA ALA A 14 -10.12 3.91 2.90
C ALA A 14 -11.43 3.40 3.50
N GLU A 15 -12.50 4.19 3.44
CA GLU A 15 -13.84 3.80 3.91
C GLU A 15 -14.40 2.57 3.20
N TYR A 16 -14.09 2.41 1.91
CA TYR A 16 -14.56 1.30 1.09
C TYR A 16 -13.78 0.00 1.30
N HIS A 17 -12.64 0.03 1.99
CA HIS A 17 -11.90 -1.19 2.30
C HIS A 17 -12.72 -2.13 3.19
N LEU A 18 -12.71 -3.42 2.84
CA LEU A 18 -13.28 -4.49 3.68
C LEU A 18 -12.56 -4.53 5.04
N ASP A 19 -13.25 -4.96 6.08
CA ASP A 19 -12.69 -5.06 7.44
C ASP A 19 -11.35 -5.77 7.50
N LYS A 20 -11.22 -6.91 6.85
CA LYS A 20 -9.95 -7.65 6.79
C LYS A 20 -8.87 -6.89 6.03
N HIS A 21 -9.25 -6.10 5.02
CA HIS A 21 -8.31 -5.28 4.27
C HIS A 21 -7.88 -4.04 5.05
N VAL A 22 -8.77 -3.41 5.82
CA VAL A 22 -8.36 -2.32 6.73
C VAL A 22 -7.22 -2.76 7.65
N VAL A 23 -7.30 -3.96 8.21
CA VAL A 23 -6.25 -4.51 9.08
C VAL A 23 -4.97 -4.83 8.31
N LYS A 24 -5.10 -5.55 7.20
CA LYS A 24 -3.97 -6.14 6.48
C LYS A 24 -3.21 -5.12 5.64
N MET A 25 -3.93 -4.20 4.97
CA MET A 25 -3.33 -3.33 3.96
C MET A 25 -2.48 -2.22 4.56
N ILE A 26 -2.69 -1.82 5.81
CA ILE A 26 -1.78 -0.90 6.50
C ILE A 26 -0.35 -1.45 6.48
N LEU A 27 -0.16 -2.71 6.86
CA LEU A 27 1.15 -3.36 6.81
C LEU A 27 1.68 -3.45 5.37
N GLU A 28 0.85 -3.88 4.43
CA GLU A 28 1.29 -4.03 3.02
C GLU A 28 1.65 -2.69 2.39
N TYR A 29 0.90 -1.62 2.65
CA TYR A 29 1.22 -0.27 2.15
C TYR A 29 2.51 0.28 2.78
N CYS A 30 2.74 0.03 4.07
CA CYS A 30 4.02 0.34 4.69
C CYS A 30 5.18 -0.41 4.01
N GLN A 31 5.00 -1.68 3.64
CA GLN A 31 6.02 -2.46 2.93
C GLN A 31 6.27 -1.94 1.50
N LEU A 32 5.22 -1.56 0.76
CA LEU A 32 5.34 -0.96 -0.58
C LEU A 32 6.13 0.35 -0.53
N LEU A 33 5.74 1.26 0.36
CA LEU A 33 6.38 2.56 0.53
C LEU A 33 7.83 2.44 1.06
N SER A 34 8.08 1.54 2.01
CA SER A 34 9.45 1.24 2.49
C SER A 34 10.32 0.71 1.34
N THR A 35 9.75 -0.16 0.49
CA THR A 35 10.47 -0.68 -0.69
C THR A 35 10.79 0.44 -1.67
N ALA A 36 9.90 1.41 -1.86
CA ALA A 36 10.14 2.58 -2.69
C ALA A 36 11.35 3.39 -2.18
N HIS A 37 11.42 3.67 -0.86
CA HIS A 37 12.59 4.33 -0.25
C HIS A 37 13.88 3.57 -0.49
N ARG A 38 13.88 2.27 -0.19
CA ARG A 38 15.09 1.46 -0.31
C ARG A 38 15.62 1.36 -1.72
N LEU A 39 14.73 1.20 -2.71
CA LEU A 39 15.14 1.09 -4.11
C LEU A 39 15.55 2.43 -4.73
N SER A 40 15.01 3.54 -4.24
CA SER A 40 15.26 4.87 -4.79
C SER A 40 16.43 5.59 -4.15
N ASP A 41 16.59 5.46 -2.81
CA ASP A 41 17.61 6.19 -2.04
C ASP A 41 18.69 5.27 -1.45
N GLY A 42 18.48 3.94 -1.45
CA GLY A 42 19.36 2.99 -0.80
C GLY A 42 20.51 2.51 -1.68
N LEU A 43 21.61 2.13 -1.04
CA LEU A 43 22.73 1.46 -1.67
C LEU A 43 22.48 -0.06 -1.69
N GLN A 44 22.50 -0.65 -2.89
CA GLN A 44 22.36 -2.10 -3.02
C GLN A 44 23.61 -2.81 -2.53
N GLU A 45 23.42 -3.79 -1.66
CA GLU A 45 24.51 -4.62 -1.10
C GLU A 45 24.08 -6.08 -1.01
N PRO A 46 25.06 -7.03 -0.98
CA PRO A 46 24.78 -8.42 -0.65
C PRO A 46 24.26 -8.55 0.79
N GLY A 47 23.37 -9.49 1.02
CA GLY A 47 22.87 -9.78 2.35
C GLY A 47 22.33 -11.19 2.46
N PHE A 48 21.83 -11.54 3.63
CA PHE A 48 21.28 -12.87 3.89
C PHE A 48 19.81 -12.77 4.31
N SER A 49 19.00 -13.71 3.88
CA SER A 49 17.65 -13.91 4.41
C SER A 49 17.73 -14.49 5.84
N LYS A 50 16.59 -14.53 6.55
CA LYS A 50 16.50 -15.21 7.85
C LYS A 50 16.88 -16.69 7.81
N THR A 51 16.81 -17.30 6.64
CA THR A 51 17.16 -18.71 6.39
C THR A 51 18.57 -18.88 5.80
N GLY A 52 19.42 -17.84 5.81
CA GLY A 52 20.81 -17.89 5.33
C GLY A 52 20.98 -17.84 3.81
N ARG A 53 19.94 -17.64 3.01
CA ARG A 53 20.06 -17.50 1.56
C ARG A 53 20.61 -16.13 1.18
N ASN A 54 21.49 -16.09 0.17
CA ASN A 54 21.93 -14.83 -0.42
C ASN A 54 20.74 -14.07 -1.00
N VAL A 55 20.61 -12.80 -0.63
CA VAL A 55 19.58 -11.88 -1.11
C VAL A 55 20.20 -10.51 -1.39
N LYS A 56 19.55 -9.73 -2.23
CA LYS A 56 19.89 -8.31 -2.38
C LYS A 56 19.23 -7.52 -1.25
N ARG A 57 19.99 -6.60 -0.68
CA ARG A 57 19.52 -5.63 0.33
C ARG A 57 19.77 -4.22 -0.20
N TRP A 58 19.04 -3.26 0.32
CA TRP A 58 19.23 -1.85 0.03
C TRP A 58 19.30 -1.12 1.36
N ARG A 59 20.52 -0.70 1.72
CA ARG A 59 20.79 0.02 2.96
C ARG A 59 20.56 1.51 2.73
N LEU A 60 19.76 2.14 3.57
CA LEU A 60 19.63 3.60 3.64
C LEU A 60 20.76 4.17 4.51
N LEU A 61 21.16 5.40 4.23
CA LEU A 61 22.32 6.03 4.91
C LEU A 61 21.92 6.94 6.09
N ASP A 62 20.68 6.82 6.53
CA ASP A 62 20.09 7.62 7.59
C ASP A 62 19.20 6.77 8.54
N GLU A 63 18.50 7.42 9.46
CA GLU A 63 17.65 6.79 10.47
C GLU A 63 16.55 5.90 9.88
N ARG A 64 16.14 6.15 8.65
CA ARG A 64 15.15 5.31 7.93
C ARG A 64 15.60 3.86 7.81
N ASP A 65 16.91 3.57 7.83
CA ASP A 65 17.41 2.20 7.67
C ASP A 65 16.96 1.27 8.79
N SER A 66 16.91 1.78 10.01
CA SER A 66 16.46 1.02 11.19
C SER A 66 14.94 0.93 11.29
N LEU A 67 14.21 1.92 10.76
CA LEU A 67 12.76 2.04 10.91
C LEU A 67 12.00 1.36 9.79
N LEU A 68 12.41 1.54 8.53
CA LEU A 68 11.68 1.06 7.36
C LEU A 68 11.88 -0.43 7.10
N TYR A 69 10.83 -1.09 6.65
CA TYR A 69 10.91 -2.50 6.24
C TYR A 69 11.97 -2.73 5.17
N GLN A 70 12.50 -3.94 5.13
CA GLN A 70 13.37 -4.37 4.04
C GLN A 70 12.60 -4.42 2.71
N ALA A 71 13.30 -4.13 1.60
CA ALA A 71 12.70 -4.21 0.28
C ALA A 71 12.13 -5.61 0.02
N THR A 72 10.90 -5.67 -0.45
CA THR A 72 10.18 -6.90 -0.75
C THR A 72 9.33 -6.74 -2.01
N HIS A 73 9.08 -7.86 -2.72
CA HIS A 73 8.21 -7.90 -3.91
C HIS A 73 8.56 -6.80 -4.93
N ILE A 74 9.85 -6.57 -5.15
CA ILE A 74 10.38 -5.41 -5.90
C ILE A 74 9.83 -5.27 -7.33
N ASN A 75 9.45 -6.40 -7.95
CA ASN A 75 8.91 -6.45 -9.31
C ASN A 75 7.37 -6.59 -9.35
N HIS A 76 6.70 -6.61 -8.19
CA HIS A 76 5.25 -6.67 -8.17
C HIS A 76 4.64 -5.37 -8.75
N PRO A 77 3.57 -5.43 -9.56
CA PRO A 77 2.98 -4.24 -10.20
C PRO A 77 2.69 -3.09 -9.23
N SER A 78 2.12 -3.39 -8.07
CA SER A 78 1.85 -2.36 -7.03
C SER A 78 3.12 -1.72 -6.49
N THR A 79 4.23 -2.50 -6.35
CA THR A 79 5.50 -1.97 -5.88
C THR A 79 6.18 -1.10 -6.94
N VAL A 80 6.07 -1.49 -8.22
CA VAL A 80 6.56 -0.70 -9.36
C VAL A 80 5.79 0.61 -9.42
N TRP A 81 4.46 0.55 -9.43
CA TRP A 81 3.59 1.71 -9.49
C TRP A 81 3.86 2.73 -8.36
N ALA A 82 4.02 2.25 -7.11
CA ALA A 82 4.23 3.12 -5.95
C ALA A 82 5.52 3.96 -6.02
N ARG A 83 6.54 3.53 -6.81
CA ARG A 83 7.80 4.24 -6.99
C ARG A 83 7.98 4.85 -8.39
N GLU A 84 6.99 4.73 -9.25
CA GLU A 84 7.06 5.24 -10.62
C GLU A 84 6.99 6.77 -10.70
N SER A 85 6.20 7.38 -9.83
CA SER A 85 6.10 8.83 -9.70
C SER A 85 5.95 9.27 -8.24
N LYS A 86 6.33 10.52 -7.97
CA LYS A 86 6.16 11.13 -6.64
C LYS A 86 4.67 11.25 -6.28
N GLU A 87 3.82 11.52 -7.25
CA GLU A 87 2.37 11.66 -7.07
C GLU A 87 1.73 10.33 -6.71
N ASN A 88 2.14 9.22 -7.33
CA ASN A 88 1.69 7.87 -6.98
C ASN A 88 2.09 7.51 -5.54
N TYR A 89 3.35 7.79 -5.19
CA TYR A 89 3.85 7.58 -3.83
C TYR A 89 3.02 8.34 -2.79
N LEU A 90 2.82 9.65 -3.01
CA LEU A 90 2.11 10.52 -2.07
C LEU A 90 0.64 10.15 -1.94
N TRP A 91 -0.01 9.73 -3.03
CA TRP A 91 -1.38 9.22 -2.99
C TRP A 91 -1.48 7.97 -2.09
N LEU A 92 -0.54 7.03 -2.24
CA LEU A 92 -0.52 5.82 -1.40
C LEU A 92 -0.20 6.12 0.06
N ALA A 93 0.68 7.08 0.34
CA ALA A 93 1.01 7.54 1.69
C ALA A 93 -0.19 8.20 2.38
N ASP A 94 -0.97 9.00 1.62
CA ASP A 94 -2.21 9.59 2.14
C ASP A 94 -3.28 8.51 2.39
N LEU A 95 -3.48 7.57 1.46
CA LEU A 95 -4.36 6.42 1.67
C LEU A 95 -3.97 5.62 2.92
N LEU A 96 -2.68 5.37 3.14
CA LEU A 96 -2.18 4.70 4.36
C LEU A 96 -2.61 5.45 5.62
N THR A 97 -2.48 6.77 5.63
CA THR A 97 -2.90 7.60 6.78
C THR A 97 -4.40 7.52 7.01
N LYS A 98 -5.21 7.59 5.95
CA LYS A 98 -6.68 7.47 6.03
C LYS A 98 -7.09 6.07 6.51
N LEU A 99 -6.39 5.04 6.05
CA LEU A 99 -6.64 3.66 6.45
C LEU A 99 -6.31 3.40 7.93
N CYS A 100 -5.28 4.04 8.48
CA CYS A 100 -4.99 4.02 9.92
C CYS A 100 -6.13 4.66 10.74
N LYS A 101 -6.66 5.80 10.29
CA LYS A 101 -7.84 6.43 10.92
C LYS A 101 -9.05 5.51 10.86
N GLU A 102 -9.28 4.87 9.71
CA GLU A 102 -10.37 3.91 9.54
C GLU A 102 -10.19 2.67 10.44
N TYR A 103 -8.97 2.18 10.60
CA TYR A 103 -8.65 1.11 11.54
C TYR A 103 -8.99 1.52 12.99
N THR A 104 -8.56 2.70 13.42
CA THR A 104 -8.87 3.22 14.76
C THR A 104 -10.38 3.37 14.96
N ARG A 105 -11.10 3.91 13.98
CA ARG A 105 -12.56 4.02 14.00
C ARG A 105 -13.27 2.68 14.19
N ARG A 106 -12.87 1.64 13.41
CA ARG A 106 -13.53 0.34 13.42
C ARG A 106 -13.18 -0.52 14.64
N TYR A 107 -11.96 -0.40 15.13
CA TYR A 107 -11.42 -1.33 16.14
C TYR A 107 -11.10 -0.67 17.48
N ASN A 108 -11.20 0.65 17.57
CA ASN A 108 -10.81 1.43 18.76
C ASN A 108 -9.37 1.12 19.23
N LYS A 109 -8.46 0.97 18.28
CA LYS A 109 -7.04 0.64 18.49
C LYS A 109 -6.18 1.41 17.51
N ILE A 110 -4.94 1.70 17.89
CA ILE A 110 -3.92 2.24 16.98
C ILE A 110 -3.19 1.05 16.35
N HIS A 111 -3.02 1.08 15.02
CA HIS A 111 -2.28 0.02 14.33
C HIS A 111 -0.78 0.07 14.66
N LYS A 112 -0.13 -1.10 14.79
CA LYS A 112 1.29 -1.17 15.17
C LYS A 112 2.21 -0.35 14.27
N CYS A 113 2.01 -0.35 12.95
CA CYS A 113 2.81 0.46 12.04
C CYS A 113 2.69 1.98 12.32
N GLU A 114 1.55 2.43 12.82
CA GLU A 114 1.34 3.82 13.21
C GLU A 114 2.01 4.12 14.56
N SER A 115 1.77 3.30 15.58
CA SER A 115 2.38 3.48 16.90
C SER A 115 3.91 3.37 16.90
N ASP A 116 4.48 2.59 15.98
CA ASP A 116 5.93 2.45 15.82
C ASP A 116 6.56 3.63 15.02
N GLY A 117 5.78 4.63 14.60
CA GLY A 117 6.26 5.81 13.86
C GLY A 117 6.48 5.57 12.36
N LEU A 118 6.23 4.37 11.85
CA LEU A 118 6.49 4.01 10.46
C LEU A 118 5.61 4.80 9.49
N VAL A 119 4.31 4.95 9.81
CA VAL A 119 3.37 5.71 8.98
C VAL A 119 3.83 7.17 8.84
N GLN A 120 4.28 7.80 9.93
CA GLN A 120 4.79 9.17 9.93
C GLN A 120 6.04 9.32 9.05
N ALA A 121 6.98 8.40 9.16
CA ALA A 121 8.22 8.43 8.37
C ALA A 121 7.96 8.27 6.86
N LEU A 122 6.87 7.59 6.49
CA LEU A 122 6.50 7.34 5.09
C LEU A 122 5.68 8.46 4.45
N GLN A 123 5.41 9.58 5.14
CA GLN A 123 4.67 10.70 4.55
C GLN A 123 5.47 11.51 3.53
N GLN A 124 6.79 11.39 3.54
CA GLN A 124 7.67 12.04 2.57
C GLN A 124 8.12 11.05 1.52
N ALA A 125 8.03 11.43 0.25
CA ALA A 125 8.53 10.60 -0.83
C ALA A 125 10.08 10.54 -0.80
N PRO A 126 10.69 9.41 -1.18
CA PRO A 126 12.14 9.31 -1.31
C PRO A 126 12.68 10.30 -2.36
N ASN A 127 13.91 10.76 -2.15
CA ASN A 127 14.53 11.77 -3.02
C ASN A 127 14.77 11.28 -4.46
N GLY A 128 14.99 9.97 -4.62
CA GLY A 128 15.23 9.34 -5.92
C GLY A 128 13.98 9.24 -6.83
N ILE A 129 12.77 9.51 -6.33
CA ILE A 129 11.55 9.45 -7.13
C ILE A 129 11.23 10.84 -7.72
N ARG A 130 11.08 10.89 -9.04
CA ARG A 130 10.74 12.11 -9.77
C ARG A 130 9.22 12.30 -9.88
N SER A 131 8.79 13.56 -9.99
CA SER A 131 7.43 13.92 -10.38
C SER A 131 7.21 13.58 -11.85
N LYS A 132 6.13 12.84 -12.14
CA LYS A 132 5.70 12.43 -13.49
C LYS A 132 4.19 12.51 -13.65
N GLY A 133 3.48 13.06 -12.65
CA GLY A 133 2.04 13.02 -12.56
C GLY A 133 1.50 11.72 -11.94
N PHE A 134 0.23 11.77 -11.56
CA PHE A 134 -0.49 10.62 -11.01
C PHE A 134 -0.98 9.70 -12.13
N SER A 135 -0.85 8.41 -11.94
CA SER A 135 -1.50 7.38 -12.75
C SER A 135 -2.35 6.47 -11.84
N GLN A 136 -3.39 5.87 -12.38
CA GLN A 136 -4.16 4.87 -11.62
C GLN A 136 -3.28 3.66 -11.25
N PRO A 137 -3.42 3.09 -10.03
CA PRO A 137 -2.71 1.89 -9.65
C PRO A 137 -2.93 0.74 -10.64
N THR A 138 -1.86 0.08 -11.04
CA THR A 138 -1.92 -1.08 -11.94
C THR A 138 -2.74 -2.20 -11.30
N PRO A 139 -3.82 -2.69 -11.95
CA PRO A 139 -4.61 -3.80 -11.46
C PRO A 139 -3.78 -5.08 -11.32
N ALA A 140 -3.65 -5.60 -10.09
CA ALA A 140 -2.92 -6.84 -9.78
C ALA A 140 -3.90 -7.92 -9.32
N MET A 141 -4.64 -8.48 -10.28
CA MET A 141 -5.71 -9.47 -10.08
C MET A 141 -5.83 -10.36 -11.34
N PRO A 142 -6.62 -11.45 -11.33
CA PRO A 142 -6.92 -12.22 -12.53
C PRO A 142 -7.49 -11.35 -13.66
N ASP A 143 -7.15 -11.67 -14.89
CA ASP A 143 -7.49 -10.86 -16.07
C ASP A 143 -8.99 -10.67 -16.27
N GLU A 144 -9.80 -11.64 -15.86
CA GLU A 144 -11.26 -11.61 -15.92
C GLU A 144 -11.92 -10.45 -15.13
N TYR A 145 -11.19 -9.86 -14.18
CA TYR A 145 -11.65 -8.72 -13.37
C TYR A 145 -11.07 -7.37 -13.84
N LYS A 146 -10.14 -7.40 -14.80
CA LYS A 146 -9.46 -6.20 -15.28
C LYS A 146 -10.29 -5.45 -16.33
N SER A 147 -10.23 -4.14 -16.27
CA SER A 147 -10.73 -3.20 -17.27
C SER A 147 -9.74 -2.05 -17.41
N ASP A 148 -9.98 -1.14 -18.34
CA ASP A 148 -9.15 0.06 -18.55
C ASP A 148 -9.22 1.03 -17.36
N ASP A 149 -10.27 0.96 -16.55
CA ASP A 149 -10.44 1.71 -15.32
C ASP A 149 -10.08 0.82 -14.11
N SER A 150 -9.05 1.24 -13.37
CA SER A 150 -8.59 0.49 -12.19
C SER A 150 -9.62 0.48 -11.05
N ILE A 151 -10.46 1.53 -10.89
CA ILE A 151 -11.54 1.54 -9.90
C ILE A 151 -12.57 0.46 -10.25
N ILE A 152 -12.99 0.38 -11.50
CA ILE A 152 -13.92 -0.64 -11.96
C ILE A 152 -13.33 -2.04 -11.74
N SER A 153 -12.05 -2.23 -12.07
CA SER A 153 -11.34 -3.49 -11.87
C SER A 153 -11.34 -3.93 -10.40
N TYR A 154 -10.96 -3.03 -9.48
CA TYR A 154 -10.89 -3.35 -8.05
C TYR A 154 -12.27 -3.52 -7.41
N ARG A 155 -13.29 -2.76 -7.82
CA ARG A 155 -14.67 -2.94 -7.36
C ARG A 155 -15.24 -4.27 -7.85
N THR A 156 -15.02 -4.64 -9.12
CA THR A 156 -15.41 -5.94 -9.66
C THR A 156 -14.73 -7.08 -8.90
N TYR A 157 -13.43 -6.93 -8.62
CA TYR A 157 -12.67 -7.91 -7.84
C TYR A 157 -13.22 -8.07 -6.41
N TYR A 158 -13.66 -6.97 -5.78
CA TYR A 158 -14.32 -7.01 -4.48
C TYR A 158 -15.65 -7.77 -4.52
N ILE A 159 -16.49 -7.50 -5.52
CA ILE A 159 -17.79 -8.11 -5.66
C ILE A 159 -17.69 -9.61 -6.00
N LYS A 160 -16.76 -9.97 -6.90
CA LYS A 160 -16.71 -11.34 -7.44
C LYS A 160 -15.81 -12.28 -6.63
N ASP A 161 -14.63 -11.80 -6.21
CA ASP A 161 -13.61 -12.66 -5.58
C ASP A 161 -13.48 -12.46 -4.06
N LYS A 162 -13.90 -11.31 -3.53
CA LYS A 162 -13.78 -11.00 -2.09
C LYS A 162 -15.11 -11.04 -1.33
N ALA A 163 -16.21 -11.43 -1.98
CA ALA A 163 -17.53 -11.50 -1.36
C ALA A 163 -17.55 -12.32 -0.06
N TYR A 164 -16.77 -13.41 0.01
CA TYR A 164 -16.72 -14.30 1.18
C TYR A 164 -16.13 -13.64 2.44
N ILE A 165 -15.47 -12.48 2.32
CA ILE A 165 -14.93 -11.69 3.43
C ILE A 165 -15.54 -10.31 3.51
N ALA A 166 -16.58 -10.03 2.72
CA ALA A 166 -17.18 -8.71 2.62
C ALA A 166 -17.89 -8.33 3.93
N SER A 167 -17.33 -7.34 4.62
CA SER A 167 -17.93 -6.68 5.77
C SER A 167 -17.34 -5.30 5.98
N TRP A 168 -18.14 -4.37 6.51
CA TRP A 168 -17.79 -2.97 6.76
C TRP A 168 -18.27 -2.56 8.14
N LYS A 169 -17.53 -2.97 9.18
CA LYS A 169 -17.82 -2.66 10.58
C LYS A 169 -17.95 -1.14 10.79
N THR A 170 -19.05 -0.70 11.39
CA THR A 170 -19.32 0.73 11.66
C THR A 170 -19.47 1.64 10.44
N ARG A 171 -19.59 1.06 9.24
CA ARG A 171 -19.83 1.75 7.99
C ARG A 171 -20.99 1.09 7.23
N ASP A 172 -21.66 1.87 6.40
CA ASP A 172 -22.60 1.33 5.44
C ASP A 172 -21.87 0.57 4.33
N VAL A 173 -22.54 -0.42 3.76
CA VAL A 173 -22.04 -1.11 2.56
C VAL A 173 -21.95 -0.09 1.42
N PRO A 174 -20.82 0.01 0.71
CA PRO A 174 -20.69 0.96 -0.39
C PRO A 174 -21.77 0.78 -1.45
N ALA A 175 -22.38 1.87 -1.92
CA ALA A 175 -23.49 1.82 -2.88
C ALA A 175 -23.15 1.07 -4.19
N TRP A 176 -21.86 1.06 -4.59
CA TRP A 176 -21.38 0.34 -5.77
C TRP A 176 -21.21 -1.17 -5.56
N TYR A 177 -21.32 -1.63 -4.30
CA TYR A 177 -21.14 -3.06 -3.98
C TYR A 177 -22.41 -3.90 -4.18
N ASN A 178 -23.60 -3.28 -4.20
CA ASN A 178 -24.90 -3.93 -4.32
C ASN A 178 -25.26 -4.25 -5.78
#